data_a76dcb8018df5a0009a4391e78fac6a1
#
_entry.id   a76dcb8018df5a0009a4391e78fac6a1
#
_cell.length_a   1.000
_cell.length_b   1.000
_cell.length_c   1.000
_cell.angle_alpha   90.00
_cell.angle_beta   90.00
_cell.angle_gamma   90.00
#
_symmetry.space_group_name_H-M   'P 1'
#
loop_
_entity.id
_entity.type
_entity.pdbx_description
1 polymer ?
#
loop_
_entity_poly.entity_id
_entity_poly.type
_entity_poly.pdbx_seq_one_letter_code
_entity_poly.pdbx_strand_id
1 'polypeptide(L)' 'MSDRPLDALEASLKTPVTVELKDGRTFHGRLDGYDQHMNVVLDPADGEGAEADRDVHLVRDTTIIRGDNVVSIET' A
#
# COMPACT_ATOMS: atom_id res chain seq x y z
N MET A 1 20.71 10.77 -2.12
CA MET A 1 19.97 9.99 -1.71
C MET A 1 18.67 10.39 -1.44
N SER A 2 17.79 9.82 -1.87
CA SER A 2 16.54 10.26 -1.76
C SER A 2 15.83 9.60 -0.72
N ASP A 3 15.29 10.28 0.15
CA ASP A 3 14.51 9.69 1.12
C ASP A 3 13.11 10.13 0.96
N ARG A 4 12.71 10.55 -0.22
CA ARG A 4 11.38 11.02 -0.35
C ARG A 4 10.41 9.89 -0.42
N PRO A 5 9.29 9.96 0.25
CA PRO A 5 8.29 8.90 0.20
C PRO A 5 7.81 8.61 -1.21
N LEU A 6 7.71 9.64 -2.05
CA LEU A 6 7.23 9.40 -3.40
C LEU A 6 8.23 8.60 -4.22
N ASP A 7 9.52 8.72 -3.91
CA ASP A 7 10.48 7.94 -4.65
C ASP A 7 10.35 6.46 -4.25
N ALA A 8 10.05 6.20 -2.99
CA ALA A 8 9.86 4.82 -2.57
C ALA A 8 8.61 4.24 -3.22
N LEU A 9 7.56 5.04 -3.37
CA LEU A 9 6.36 4.56 -4.01
C LEU A 9 6.62 4.27 -5.48
N GLU A 10 7.39 5.11 -6.14
CA GLU A 10 7.64 4.87 -7.53
C GLU A 10 8.41 3.58 -7.71
N ALA A 11 9.35 3.28 -6.83
CA ALA A 11 10.10 2.07 -6.94
C ALA A 11 9.27 0.84 -6.62
N SER A 12 8.16 1.02 -5.94
CA SER A 12 7.32 -0.10 -5.57
C SER A 12 6.13 -0.31 -6.48
N LEU A 13 5.99 0.48 -7.54
CA LEU A 13 4.86 0.31 -8.42
C LEU A 13 4.82 -1.09 -8.97
N LYS A 14 3.65 -1.65 -9.01
CA LYS A 14 3.38 -2.99 -9.54
C LYS A 14 3.93 -4.10 -8.65
N THR A 15 4.32 -3.77 -7.44
CA THR A 15 4.74 -4.81 -6.52
C THR A 15 3.80 -4.85 -5.32
N PRO A 16 3.76 -5.95 -4.59
CA PRO A 16 2.92 -6.01 -3.41
C PRO A 16 3.46 -5.13 -2.30
N VAL A 17 2.60 -4.43 -1.64
CA VAL A 17 2.98 -3.55 -0.52
C VAL A 17 2.00 -3.73 0.62
N THR A 18 2.40 -3.36 1.80
CA THR A 18 1.53 -3.37 2.97
C THR A 18 1.44 -1.95 3.49
N VAL A 19 0.22 -1.45 3.64
CA VAL A 19 -0.02 -0.07 4.02
C VAL A 19 -0.69 -0.04 5.38
N GLU A 20 -0.09 0.66 6.34
CA GLU A 20 -0.67 0.78 7.64
C GLU A 20 -1.36 2.13 7.76
N LEU A 21 -2.57 2.16 8.28
CA LEU A 21 -3.37 3.37 8.38
C LEU A 21 -3.43 3.87 9.81
N LYS A 22 -3.80 5.14 9.95
CA LYS A 22 -3.83 5.76 11.24
C LYS A 22 -4.82 5.11 12.19
N ASP A 23 -5.87 4.51 11.68
CA ASP A 23 -6.85 3.89 12.54
C ASP A 23 -6.45 2.47 12.93
N GLY A 24 -5.27 2.04 12.58
CA GLY A 24 -4.81 0.72 12.96
C GLY A 24 -5.01 -0.37 11.94
N ARG A 25 -5.74 -0.07 10.87
CA ARG A 25 -5.95 -1.08 9.86
C ARG A 25 -4.72 -1.20 8.99
N THR A 26 -4.49 -2.37 8.45
CA THR A 26 -3.37 -2.62 7.56
C THR A 26 -3.91 -3.30 6.32
N PHE A 27 -3.56 -2.78 5.16
CA PHE A 27 -4.02 -3.35 3.90
C PHE A 27 -2.84 -3.89 3.12
N HIS A 28 -3.02 -4.99 2.45
CA HIS A 28 -1.98 -5.58 1.60
C HIS A 28 -2.53 -5.73 0.19
N GLY A 29 -1.81 -5.22 -0.78
CA GLY A 29 -2.19 -5.31 -2.17
C GLY A 29 -1.06 -4.87 -3.06
N ARG A 30 -1.31 -4.87 -4.35
CA ARG A 30 -0.30 -4.44 -5.31
C ARG A 30 -0.42 -2.94 -5.51
N LEU A 31 0.66 -2.22 -5.41
CA LEU A 31 0.63 -0.78 -5.60
C LEU A 31 0.48 -0.50 -7.08
N ASP A 32 -0.66 0.08 -7.48
CA ASP A 32 -0.92 0.30 -8.87
C ASP A 32 -0.81 1.77 -9.24
N GLY A 33 -0.82 2.65 -8.33
CA GLY A 33 -0.66 4.08 -8.62
C GLY A 33 -0.55 4.89 -7.36
N TYR A 34 -0.15 6.13 -7.50
CA TYR A 34 -0.06 7.04 -6.37
C TYR A 34 -0.02 8.45 -6.89
N ASP A 35 -0.13 9.43 -6.02
CA ASP A 35 0.00 10.81 -6.44
C ASP A 35 0.86 11.58 -5.43
N GLN A 36 1.01 12.85 -5.66
CA GLN A 36 1.90 13.65 -4.84
C GLN A 36 1.36 13.88 -3.43
N HIS A 37 0.15 13.55 -3.18
CA HIS A 37 -0.42 13.68 -1.84
C HIS A 37 -0.35 12.34 -1.12
N MET A 38 0.36 11.39 -1.65
CA MET A 38 0.50 10.05 -1.08
C MET A 38 -0.80 9.27 -1.07
N ASN A 39 -1.76 9.65 -1.88
CA ASN A 39 -2.93 8.81 -2.07
C ASN A 39 -2.45 7.62 -2.89
N VAL A 40 -2.79 6.42 -2.49
CA VAL A 40 -2.29 5.23 -3.19
C VAL A 40 -3.45 4.39 -3.69
N VAL A 41 -3.24 3.75 -4.80
CA VAL A 41 -4.23 2.87 -5.40
C VAL A 41 -3.67 1.46 -5.28
N LEU A 42 -4.43 0.58 -4.64
CA LEU A 42 -4.02 -0.80 -4.48
C LEU A 42 -4.96 -1.72 -5.24
N ASP A 43 -4.39 -2.67 -5.94
CA ASP A 43 -5.18 -3.69 -6.61
C ASP A 43 -4.87 -5.01 -5.91
N PRO A 44 -5.64 -6.02 -6.15
CA PRO A 44 -5.38 -7.31 -5.53
C PRO A 44 -3.99 -7.83 -5.91
N ALA A 45 -3.26 -8.25 -4.90
CA ALA A 45 -1.95 -8.82 -5.16
C ALA A 45 -2.14 -10.27 -5.55
N ASP A 46 -1.34 -10.73 -6.46
CA ASP A 46 -1.48 -12.05 -6.86
C ASP A 46 -0.96 -12.98 -5.89
N GLY A 47 -1.59 -13.86 -5.59
CA GLY A 47 -1.04 -14.83 -4.93
C GLY A 47 -0.88 -14.82 -3.58
N GLU A 48 0.07 -15.19 -3.20
CA GLU A 48 0.17 -15.40 -1.98
C GLU A 48 0.83 -14.59 -1.27
N GLY A 49 1.25 -14.63 -0.53
CA GLY A 49 1.94 -13.80 0.19
C GLY A 49 1.22 -13.37 1.22
N ALA A 50 0.19 -13.53 1.20
CA ALA A 50 -0.50 -12.98 2.10
C ALA A 50 -0.72 -13.86 3.13
N GLU A 51 0.16 -14.21 3.76
CA GLU A 51 -0.09 -14.92 4.81
C GLU A 51 -0.50 -14.14 5.74
N ALA A 52 -1.43 -13.75 5.86
CA ALA A 52 -1.83 -12.78 6.52
C ALA A 52 -1.93 -12.93 7.91
N ASP A 53 -1.48 -12.09 8.56
CA ASP A 53 -1.81 -11.94 9.84
C ASP A 53 -3.21 -11.63 9.85
N ARG A 54 -3.91 -11.85 10.90
CA ARG A 54 -5.25 -11.57 10.96
C ARG A 54 -5.53 -10.19 10.93
N ASP A 55 -4.63 -9.29 11.22
CA ASP A 55 -4.91 -7.90 11.21
C ASP A 55 -4.68 -7.28 9.85
N VAL A 56 -4.33 -8.02 8.88
CA VAL A 56 -4.06 -7.48 7.55
C VAL A 56 -5.25 -7.76 6.66
N HIS A 57 -5.75 -6.72 6.01
CA HIS A 57 -6.86 -6.87 5.11
C HIS A 57 -6.33 -7.00 3.71
N LEU A 58 -6.69 -8.03 3.02
CA LEU A 58 -6.24 -8.21 1.65
C LEU A 58 -7.15 -7.44 0.72
N VAL A 59 -6.56 -6.69 -0.16
CA VAL A 59 -7.32 -5.90 -1.12
C VAL A 59 -7.91 -6.84 -2.14
N ARG A 60 -9.24 -6.79 -2.31
CA ARG A 60 -9.88 -7.67 -3.26
C ARG A 60 -10.34 -6.95 -4.49
N ASP A 61 -10.44 -5.65 -4.47
CA ASP A 61 -10.80 -4.87 -5.61
C ASP A 61 -9.96 -3.63 -5.55
N THR A 62 -9.92 -2.85 -6.58
CA THR A 62 -9.17 -1.62 -6.59
C THR A 62 -9.58 -0.75 -5.42
N THR A 63 -8.66 -0.39 -4.61
CA THR A 63 -8.91 0.37 -3.40
C THR A 63 -8.02 1.59 -3.39
N ILE A 64 -8.62 2.75 -3.08
CA ILE A 64 -7.86 3.98 -3.00
C ILE A 64 -7.74 4.36 -1.54
N ILE A 65 -6.50 4.56 -1.07
CA ILE A 65 -6.27 4.94 0.30
C ILE A 65 -5.74 6.35 0.33
N ARG A 66 -6.37 7.21 1.10
CA ARG A 66 -5.96 8.59 1.13
C ARG A 66 -4.66 8.77 1.88
N GLY A 67 -3.82 9.62 1.37
CA GLY A 67 -2.50 9.80 1.95
C GLY A 67 -2.52 10.31 3.38
N ASP A 68 -3.52 11.11 3.72
CA ASP A 68 -3.57 11.64 5.06
C ASP A 68 -3.94 10.57 6.08
N ASN A 69 -4.28 9.38 5.66
CA ASN A 69 -4.58 8.29 6.56
C ASN A 69 -3.44 7.27 6.60
N VAL A 70 -2.42 7.44 5.83
CA VAL A 70 -1.34 6.48 5.73
C VAL A 70 -0.29 6.77 6.79
N VAL A 71 0.10 5.74 7.55
CA VAL A 71 1.15 5.87 8.51
C VAL A 71 2.45 5.34 7.90
N SER A 72 2.38 4.21 7.25
CA SER A 72 3.59 3.65 6.65
C SER A 72 3.24 2.75 5.49
N ILE A 73 4.17 2.57 4.58
CA ILE A 73 4.01 1.66 3.47
C ILE A 73 5.26 0.81 3.46
N GLU A 74 5.08 -0.50 3.50
CA GLU A 74 6.19 -1.42 3.49
C GLU A 74 6.20 -2.27 2.26
N THR A 75 7.30 -2.46 1.67
CA THR A 75 7.41 -3.25 0.44
C THR A 75 8.05 -4.61 0.66
#